data_710c948ccbfb36aac2c087643d65c982
#
_entry.id   710c948ccbfb36aac2c087643d65c982
#
_cell.length_a   1.000
_cell.length_b   1.000
_cell.length_c   1.000
_cell.angle_alpha   90.00
_cell.angle_beta   90.00
_cell.angle_gamma   90.00
#
_symmetry.space_group_name_H-M   'P 1'
#
loop_
_entity.id
_entity.type
_entity.pdbx_description
1 polymer ?
#
loop_
_entity_poly.entity_id
_entity_poly.type
_entity_poly.pdbx_seq_one_letter_code
_entity_poly.pdbx_strand_id
1 'polypeptide(L)'
;MRVITGKYKGRHFDIPRTFKARPTTDFAKENLFNVLNSYMDWEEEPVALDLFAGTGSITLELLSRGCSRVISVEKDPLHFKFIKEFIDKLQDLSAIPIKGDVFKYISQCREQFDFIFADPPYVLKEIPELPDMILERNLLKEDGLLVVEHGKDHDFSQHPRFVEHRHYGSVNFSFFQ
;
A
#
# COMPACT_ATOMS: atom_id res chain seq x y z
N MET A 1 -12.74 -3.58 -8.62
CA MET A 1 -12.04 -3.56 -7.32
C MET A 1 -12.96 -4.09 -6.25
N ARG A 2 -12.59 -5.17 -5.60
CA ARG A 2 -13.42 -5.89 -4.62
C ARG A 2 -12.74 -5.90 -3.26
N VAL A 3 -13.53 -5.76 -2.19
CA VAL A 3 -13.06 -5.95 -0.81
C VAL A 3 -13.14 -7.43 -0.44
N ILE A 4 -12.02 -7.97 0.07
CA ILE A 4 -11.87 -9.40 0.36
C ILE A 4 -12.43 -9.73 1.75
N THR A 5 -12.03 -8.98 2.77
CA THR A 5 -12.37 -9.25 4.17
C THR A 5 -12.64 -7.95 4.95
N GLY A 6 -13.22 -8.07 6.14
CA GLY A 6 -13.47 -6.96 7.05
C GLY A 6 -14.85 -6.33 6.93
N LYS A 7 -15.00 -5.15 7.49
CA LYS A 7 -16.30 -4.44 7.61
C LYS A 7 -16.95 -4.10 6.28
N TYR A 8 -16.15 -4.00 5.20
CA TYR A 8 -16.64 -3.70 3.84
C TYR A 8 -16.61 -4.92 2.92
N LYS A 9 -16.44 -6.13 3.45
CA LYS A 9 -16.38 -7.37 2.67
C LYS A 9 -17.47 -7.45 1.61
N GLY A 10 -17.08 -7.78 0.39
CA GLY A 10 -17.99 -7.94 -0.76
C GLY A 10 -18.38 -6.65 -1.45
N ARG A 11 -18.03 -5.47 -0.90
CA ARG A 11 -18.24 -4.22 -1.63
C ARG A 11 -17.36 -4.20 -2.87
N HIS A 12 -17.89 -3.64 -3.92
CA HIS A 12 -17.27 -3.54 -5.22
C HIS A 12 -17.32 -2.11 -5.75
N PHE A 13 -16.22 -1.66 -6.33
CA PHE A 13 -16.12 -0.36 -7.01
C PHE A 13 -15.57 -0.57 -8.41
N ASP A 14 -16.31 -0.09 -9.41
CA ASP A 14 -15.92 -0.23 -10.80
C ASP A 14 -14.79 0.74 -11.15
N ILE A 15 -13.66 0.19 -11.58
CA ILE A 15 -12.51 0.98 -12.01
C ILE A 15 -12.79 1.46 -13.44
N PRO A 16 -12.68 2.78 -13.71
CA PRO A 16 -12.83 3.31 -15.06
C PRO A 16 -11.86 2.66 -16.04
N ARG A 17 -12.35 2.27 -17.20
CA ARG A 17 -11.53 1.63 -18.28
C ARG A 17 -10.41 2.53 -18.81
N THR A 18 -10.50 3.81 -18.55
CA THR A 18 -9.51 4.82 -18.94
C THR A 18 -8.28 4.86 -18.03
N PHE A 19 -8.31 4.14 -16.91
CA PHE A 19 -7.17 4.12 -15.99
C PHE A 19 -5.98 3.37 -16.60
N LYS A 20 -4.83 4.01 -16.55
CA LYS A 20 -3.55 3.45 -17.03
C LYS A 20 -2.90 2.52 -16.01
N ALA A 21 -3.20 2.71 -14.72
CA ALA A 21 -2.66 1.85 -13.68
C ALA A 21 -3.29 0.46 -13.77
N ARG A 22 -2.47 -0.57 -13.73
CA ARG A 22 -2.94 -1.94 -13.49
C ARG A 22 -3.34 -2.04 -12.02
N PRO A 23 -4.61 -2.36 -11.73
CA PRO A 23 -4.96 -2.68 -10.35
C PRO A 23 -4.21 -3.94 -9.93
N THR A 24 -3.74 -3.98 -8.70
CA THR A 24 -3.30 -5.23 -8.08
C THR A 24 -4.40 -6.26 -8.25
N THR A 25 -4.09 -7.43 -8.81
CA THR A 25 -5.09 -8.46 -9.03
C THR A 25 -5.68 -8.91 -7.71
N ASP A 26 -6.95 -9.31 -7.70
CA ASP A 26 -7.58 -9.86 -6.50
C ASP A 26 -6.79 -11.05 -5.93
N PHE A 27 -6.20 -11.87 -6.82
CA PHE A 27 -5.35 -12.99 -6.43
C PHE A 27 -4.09 -12.53 -5.67
N ALA A 28 -3.34 -11.58 -6.20
CA ALA A 28 -2.13 -11.06 -5.54
C ALA A 28 -2.48 -10.34 -4.23
N LYS A 29 -3.55 -9.54 -4.23
CA LYS A 29 -4.03 -8.84 -3.03
C LYS A 29 -4.44 -9.83 -1.93
N GLU A 30 -5.23 -10.84 -2.25
CA GLU A 30 -5.67 -11.85 -1.28
C GLU A 30 -4.46 -12.58 -0.66
N ASN A 31 -3.51 -13.00 -1.48
CA ASN A 31 -2.30 -13.65 -1.01
C ASN A 31 -1.43 -12.72 -0.16
N LEU A 32 -1.28 -11.45 -0.55
CA LEU A 32 -0.57 -10.47 0.27
C LEU A 32 -1.18 -10.36 1.67
N PHE A 33 -2.49 -10.15 1.75
CA PHE A 33 -3.17 -10.00 3.04
C PHE A 33 -3.19 -11.29 3.88
N ASN A 34 -3.17 -12.46 3.24
CA ASN A 34 -2.96 -13.73 3.94
C ASN A 34 -1.59 -13.79 4.62
N VAL A 35 -0.54 -13.31 3.97
CA VAL A 35 0.80 -13.19 4.56
C VAL A 35 0.79 -12.14 5.68
N LEU A 36 0.17 -10.98 5.44
CA LEU A 36 0.09 -9.90 6.43
C LEU A 36 -0.59 -10.32 7.74
N ASN A 37 -1.50 -11.29 7.72
CA ASN A 37 -2.13 -11.82 8.93
C ASN A 37 -1.12 -12.45 9.92
N SER A 38 0.07 -12.82 9.48
CA SER A 38 1.15 -13.31 10.35
C SER A 38 2.02 -12.19 10.95
N TYR A 39 1.92 -10.97 10.41
CA TYR A 39 2.66 -9.80 10.87
C TYR A 39 1.80 -8.79 11.63
N MET A 40 0.51 -8.72 11.30
CA MET A 40 -0.40 -7.67 11.76
C MET A 40 -1.47 -8.23 12.65
N ASP A 41 -1.68 -7.58 13.79
CA ASP A 41 -2.89 -7.75 14.59
C ASP A 41 -3.88 -6.63 14.22
N TRP A 42 -4.94 -6.99 13.51
CA TRP A 42 -5.94 -6.03 13.06
C TRP A 42 -6.80 -5.48 14.21
N GLU A 43 -6.89 -6.21 15.34
CA GLU A 43 -7.61 -5.75 16.54
C GLU A 43 -6.89 -4.61 17.27
N GLU A 44 -5.59 -4.48 17.05
CA GLU A 44 -4.79 -3.35 17.54
C GLU A 44 -4.98 -2.06 16.71
N GLU A 45 -5.89 -2.10 15.73
CA GLU A 45 -6.24 -0.95 14.89
C GLU A 45 -5.02 -0.22 14.28
N PRO A 46 -4.18 -0.92 13.50
CA PRO A 46 -2.91 -0.37 13.03
C PRO A 46 -3.08 0.89 12.17
N VAL A 47 -2.03 1.71 12.14
CA VAL A 47 -1.91 2.88 11.27
C VAL A 47 -1.10 2.50 10.04
N ALA A 48 -1.62 2.78 8.86
CA ALA A 48 -1.02 2.36 7.60
C ALA A 48 -0.79 3.51 6.61
N LEU A 49 0.22 3.32 5.76
CA LEU A 49 0.56 4.22 4.67
C LEU A 49 0.58 3.44 3.35
N ASP A 50 -0.18 3.91 2.38
CA ASP A 50 -0.26 3.35 1.02
C ASP A 50 0.38 4.34 0.03
N LEU A 51 1.59 4.04 -0.40
CA LEU A 51 2.38 4.84 -1.33
C LEU A 51 2.17 4.38 -2.77
N PHE A 52 2.00 5.30 -3.69
CA PHE A 52 1.59 5.02 -5.06
C PHE A 52 0.23 4.31 -5.11
N ALA A 53 -0.75 4.87 -4.41
CA ALA A 53 -2.01 4.16 -4.10
C ALA A 53 -2.84 3.74 -5.33
N GLY A 54 -2.63 4.35 -6.48
CA GLY A 54 -3.26 3.98 -7.76
C GLY A 54 -4.78 4.00 -7.66
N THR A 55 -5.41 2.84 -7.81
CA THR A 55 -6.86 2.69 -7.66
C THR A 55 -7.35 2.72 -6.21
N GLY A 56 -6.42 2.67 -5.25
CA GLY A 56 -6.76 2.61 -3.82
C GLY A 56 -7.20 1.23 -3.33
N SER A 57 -6.89 0.17 -4.09
CA SER A 57 -7.30 -1.21 -3.73
C SER A 57 -6.73 -1.66 -2.39
N ILE A 58 -5.47 -1.36 -2.11
CA ILE A 58 -4.82 -1.67 -0.83
C ILE A 58 -5.39 -0.79 0.28
N THR A 59 -5.53 0.51 0.04
CA THR A 59 -6.18 1.44 0.97
C THR A 59 -7.56 0.93 1.41
N LEU A 60 -8.39 0.54 0.45
CA LEU A 60 -9.75 0.05 0.73
C LEU A 60 -9.73 -1.22 1.58
N GLU A 61 -8.84 -2.15 1.31
CA GLU A 61 -8.70 -3.40 2.09
C GLU A 61 -8.20 -3.12 3.52
N LEU A 62 -7.23 -2.21 3.68
CA LEU A 62 -6.71 -1.80 5.00
C LEU A 62 -7.81 -1.15 5.86
N LEU A 63 -8.60 -0.25 5.27
CA LEU A 63 -9.78 0.34 5.94
C LEU A 63 -10.78 -0.74 6.36
N SER A 64 -11.05 -1.68 5.47
CA SER A 64 -11.99 -2.76 5.73
C SER A 64 -11.56 -3.67 6.88
N ARG A 65 -10.26 -3.89 7.04
CA ARG A 65 -9.70 -4.75 8.09
C ARG A 65 -9.53 -4.06 9.44
N GLY A 66 -9.83 -2.78 9.54
CA GLY A 66 -9.90 -2.09 10.82
C GLY A 66 -8.71 -1.19 11.13
N CYS A 67 -7.88 -0.83 10.15
CA CYS A 67 -6.88 0.22 10.39
C CYS A 67 -7.57 1.48 10.90
N SER A 68 -7.07 2.03 12.00
CA SER A 68 -7.61 3.27 12.60
C SER A 68 -7.31 4.50 11.76
N ARG A 69 -6.27 4.41 10.92
CA ARG A 69 -5.86 5.48 10.02
C ARG A 69 -5.13 4.89 8.82
N VAL A 70 -5.54 5.27 7.62
CA VAL A 70 -4.88 4.91 6.36
C VAL A 70 -4.61 6.18 5.56
N ILE A 71 -3.35 6.52 5.39
CA ILE A 71 -2.91 7.59 4.51
C ILE A 71 -2.61 6.99 3.14
N SER A 72 -3.21 7.56 2.09
CA SER A 72 -2.99 7.14 0.70
C SER A 72 -2.37 8.28 -0.09
N VAL A 73 -1.20 8.06 -0.68
CA VAL A 73 -0.53 9.08 -1.49
C VAL A 73 -0.62 8.69 -2.96
N GLU A 74 -1.26 9.56 -3.75
CA GLU A 74 -1.45 9.36 -5.19
C GLU A 74 -1.24 10.66 -5.95
N LYS A 75 -0.42 10.62 -6.99
CA LYS A 75 -0.05 11.79 -7.79
C LYS A 75 -1.03 12.05 -8.93
N ASP A 76 -1.54 10.98 -9.57
CA ASP A 76 -2.42 11.09 -10.73
C ASP A 76 -3.79 11.66 -10.30
N PRO A 77 -4.26 12.76 -10.95
CA PRO A 77 -5.51 13.40 -10.58
C PRO A 77 -6.74 12.51 -10.74
N LEU A 78 -6.76 11.64 -11.74
CA LEU A 78 -7.91 10.76 -12.02
C LEU A 78 -7.97 9.62 -10.99
N HIS A 79 -6.83 9.03 -10.66
CA HIS A 79 -6.74 8.01 -9.63
C HIS A 79 -7.08 8.58 -8.25
N PHE A 80 -6.53 9.74 -7.92
CA PHE A 80 -6.83 10.43 -6.67
C PHE A 80 -8.34 10.74 -6.53
N LYS A 81 -8.96 11.25 -7.60
CA LYS A 81 -10.40 11.49 -7.63
C LYS A 81 -11.20 10.22 -7.35
N PHE A 82 -10.82 9.11 -7.97
CA PHE A 82 -11.49 7.82 -7.76
C PHE A 82 -11.36 7.34 -6.31
N ILE A 83 -10.17 7.47 -5.70
CA ILE A 83 -9.95 7.16 -4.29
C ILE A 83 -10.87 8.00 -3.40
N LYS A 84 -10.94 9.31 -3.63
CA LYS A 84 -11.84 10.19 -2.90
C LYS A 84 -13.31 9.80 -3.03
N GLU A 85 -13.75 9.45 -4.23
CA GLU A 85 -15.13 9.06 -4.49
C GLU A 85 -15.55 7.80 -3.71
N PHE A 86 -14.70 6.78 -3.66
CA PHE A 86 -15.06 5.60 -2.87
C PHE A 86 -14.97 5.87 -1.36
N ILE A 87 -14.01 6.66 -0.88
CA ILE A 87 -13.92 7.06 0.53
C ILE A 87 -15.19 7.83 0.94
N ASP A 88 -15.63 8.78 0.12
CA ASP A 88 -16.85 9.55 0.38
C ASP A 88 -18.08 8.64 0.45
N LYS A 89 -18.16 7.62 -0.42
CA LYS A 89 -19.26 6.63 -0.39
C LYS A 89 -19.22 5.75 0.87
N LEU A 90 -18.03 5.46 1.39
CA LEU A 90 -17.85 4.68 2.61
C LEU A 90 -18.12 5.51 3.88
N GLN A 91 -17.97 6.83 3.79
CA GLN A 91 -18.01 7.75 4.95
C GLN A 91 -17.02 7.33 6.05
N ASP A 92 -15.87 6.80 5.65
CA ASP A 92 -14.84 6.31 6.58
C ASP A 92 -13.85 7.42 6.94
N LEU A 93 -13.93 7.88 8.18
CA LEU A 93 -13.07 8.96 8.69
C LEU A 93 -11.62 8.51 8.94
N SER A 94 -11.34 7.22 8.90
CA SER A 94 -9.99 6.67 9.02
C SER A 94 -9.14 6.88 7.76
N ALA A 95 -9.79 7.20 6.63
CA ALA A 95 -9.12 7.40 5.35
C ALA A 95 -8.63 8.84 5.17
N ILE A 96 -7.35 9.01 4.85
CA ILE A 96 -6.73 10.31 4.58
C ILE A 96 -6.05 10.27 3.22
N PRO A 97 -6.76 10.59 2.13
CA PRO A 97 -6.15 10.65 0.80
C PRO A 97 -5.34 11.94 0.62
N ILE A 98 -4.14 11.80 0.11
CA ILE A 98 -3.22 12.92 -0.19
C ILE A 98 -2.90 12.90 -1.68
N LYS A 99 -3.20 13.99 -2.38
CA LYS A 99 -2.76 14.20 -3.74
C LYS A 99 -1.35 14.77 -3.74
N GLY A 100 -0.39 13.98 -4.20
CA GLY A 100 1.00 14.44 -4.21
C GLY A 100 1.99 13.40 -4.69
N ASP A 101 3.22 13.87 -4.82
CA ASP A 101 4.37 13.04 -5.15
C ASP A 101 4.86 12.26 -3.93
N VAL A 102 5.08 10.96 -4.10
CA VAL A 102 5.49 10.06 -3.01
C VAL A 102 6.84 10.46 -2.43
N PHE A 103 7.82 10.81 -3.24
CA PHE A 103 9.16 11.18 -2.76
C PHE A 103 9.13 12.48 -1.95
N LYS A 104 8.33 13.43 -2.39
CA LYS A 104 8.09 14.65 -1.62
C LYS A 104 7.41 14.34 -0.29
N TYR A 105 6.40 13.48 -0.30
CA TYR A 105 5.72 13.05 0.91
C TYR A 105 6.69 12.38 1.89
N ILE A 106 7.47 11.40 1.45
CA ILE A 106 8.48 10.71 2.27
C ILE A 106 9.46 11.72 2.89
N SER A 107 9.95 12.69 2.12
CA SER A 107 10.92 13.68 2.59
C SER A 107 10.39 14.60 3.68
N GLN A 108 9.08 14.82 3.74
CA GLN A 108 8.41 15.74 4.66
C GLN A 108 7.68 15.04 5.80
N CYS A 109 7.37 13.75 5.66
CA CYS A 109 6.63 12.98 6.64
C CYS A 109 7.45 12.81 7.94
N ARG A 110 6.78 12.99 9.08
CA ARG A 110 7.34 12.78 10.43
C ARG A 110 6.51 11.81 11.25
N GLU A 111 5.51 11.20 10.63
CA GLU A 111 4.66 10.20 11.29
C GLU A 111 5.29 8.81 11.16
N GLN A 112 4.92 7.93 12.07
CA GLN A 112 5.32 6.53 12.04
C GLN A 112 4.11 5.63 11.82
N PHE A 113 4.33 4.54 11.11
CA PHE A 113 3.29 3.61 10.68
C PHE A 113 3.60 2.19 11.16
N ASP A 114 2.55 1.45 11.46
CA ASP A 114 2.64 0.01 11.71
C ASP A 114 2.87 -0.75 10.40
N PHE A 115 2.29 -0.25 9.31
CA PHE A 115 2.40 -0.85 7.99
C PHE A 115 2.59 0.20 6.91
N ILE A 116 3.55 -0.01 6.03
CA ILE A 116 3.77 0.80 4.82
C ILE A 116 3.75 -0.13 3.61
N PHE A 117 2.92 0.20 2.63
CA PHE A 117 2.89 -0.45 1.33
C PHE A 117 3.33 0.52 0.25
N ALA A 118 4.16 0.07 -0.68
CA ALA A 118 4.60 0.87 -1.81
C ALA A 118 4.53 0.04 -3.10
N ASP A 119 3.74 0.52 -4.05
CA ASP A 119 3.58 -0.09 -5.38
C ASP A 119 3.98 0.91 -6.48
N PRO A 120 5.29 1.18 -6.66
CA PRO A 120 5.77 2.11 -7.65
C PRO A 120 5.54 1.59 -9.08
N PRO A 121 5.36 2.49 -10.07
CA PRO A 121 5.43 2.09 -11.48
C PRO A 121 6.74 1.33 -11.75
N TYR A 122 6.67 0.17 -12.39
CA TYR A 122 7.85 -0.71 -12.59
C TYR A 122 8.97 -0.05 -13.42
N VAL A 123 8.65 1.00 -14.18
CA VAL A 123 9.65 1.78 -14.94
C VAL A 123 10.40 2.80 -14.10
N LEU A 124 10.01 2.98 -12.83
CA LEU A 124 10.62 3.95 -11.92
C LEU A 124 12.07 3.52 -11.61
N LYS A 125 13.02 4.41 -11.83
CA LYS A 125 14.45 4.12 -11.63
C LYS A 125 14.85 4.05 -10.15
N GLU A 126 14.08 4.71 -9.30
CA GLU A 126 14.31 4.83 -7.86
C GLU A 126 13.85 3.61 -7.05
N ILE A 127 13.27 2.58 -7.70
CA ILE A 127 12.81 1.36 -7.00
C ILE A 127 13.92 0.74 -6.13
N PRO A 128 15.18 0.60 -6.58
CA PRO A 128 16.23 0.01 -5.75
C PRO A 128 16.49 0.75 -4.44
N GLU A 129 16.35 2.08 -4.45
CA GLU A 129 16.61 2.95 -3.30
C GLU A 129 15.36 3.19 -2.44
N LEU A 130 14.19 2.82 -2.92
CA LEU A 130 12.92 3.12 -2.26
C LEU A 130 12.82 2.56 -0.83
N PRO A 131 13.26 1.33 -0.52
CA PRO A 131 13.28 0.84 0.85
C PRO A 131 14.12 1.73 1.78
N ASP A 132 15.34 2.09 1.37
CA ASP A 132 16.21 2.96 2.15
C ASP A 132 15.61 4.34 2.37
N MET A 133 15.01 4.94 1.34
CA MET A 133 14.35 6.24 1.45
C MET A 133 13.26 6.25 2.53
N ILE A 134 12.51 5.15 2.66
CA ILE A 134 11.44 5.02 3.66
C ILE A 134 12.03 4.72 5.03
N LEU A 135 12.95 3.76 5.12
CA LEU A 135 13.50 3.25 6.38
C LEU A 135 14.42 4.26 7.07
N GLU A 136 15.26 4.97 6.33
CA GLU A 136 16.16 6.00 6.86
C GLU A 136 15.42 7.22 7.41
N ARG A 137 14.20 7.47 6.93
CA ARG A 137 13.32 8.53 7.48
C ARG A 137 12.62 8.13 8.77
N ASN A 138 12.84 6.89 9.24
CA ASN A 138 12.23 6.36 10.46
C ASN A 138 10.69 6.42 10.43
N LEU A 139 10.11 6.05 9.27
CA LEU A 139 8.66 6.06 9.08
C LEU A 139 7.97 4.78 9.59
N LEU A 140 8.73 3.72 9.89
CA LEU A 140 8.19 2.54 10.55
C LEU A 140 8.27 2.66 12.06
N LYS A 141 7.17 2.28 12.75
CA LYS A 141 7.21 2.00 14.18
C LYS A 141 8.12 0.80 14.47
N GLU A 142 8.52 0.63 15.73
CA GLU A 142 9.12 -0.62 16.20
C GLU A 142 8.19 -1.79 15.83
N ASP A 143 8.75 -2.88 15.30
CA ASP A 143 8.02 -4.04 14.76
C ASP A 143 7.09 -3.72 13.56
N GLY A 144 7.18 -2.53 13.00
CA GLY A 144 6.46 -2.17 11.79
C GLY A 144 6.95 -2.93 10.55
N LEU A 145 6.11 -3.03 9.53
CA LEU A 145 6.38 -3.76 8.30
C LEU A 145 6.28 -2.84 7.07
N LEU A 146 7.32 -2.89 6.24
CA LEU A 146 7.30 -2.31 4.89
C LEU A 146 7.18 -3.42 3.86
N VAL A 147 6.26 -3.28 2.92
CA VAL A 147 6.14 -4.14 1.74
C VAL A 147 6.29 -3.29 0.48
N VAL A 148 7.20 -3.70 -0.39
CA VAL A 148 7.40 -3.06 -1.70
C VAL A 148 7.02 -4.05 -2.78
N GLU A 149 6.06 -3.66 -3.64
CA GLU A 149 5.74 -4.36 -4.87
C GLU A 149 6.71 -3.95 -5.98
N HIS A 150 7.20 -4.91 -6.74
CA HIS A 150 8.15 -4.65 -7.82
C HIS A 150 8.09 -5.72 -8.91
N GLY A 151 8.74 -5.44 -10.04
CA GLY A 151 8.96 -6.42 -11.11
C GLY A 151 10.06 -7.43 -10.77
N LYS A 152 10.23 -8.42 -11.65
CA LYS A 152 11.21 -9.51 -11.49
C LYS A 152 12.68 -9.05 -11.52
N ASP A 153 12.95 -7.84 -11.97
CA ASP A 153 14.30 -7.33 -12.20
C ASP A 153 14.96 -6.74 -10.94
N HIS A 154 14.24 -6.79 -9.81
CA HIS A 154 14.73 -6.29 -8.52
C HIS A 154 14.88 -7.43 -7.52
N ASP A 155 16.03 -7.45 -6.85
CA ASP A 155 16.35 -8.39 -5.77
C ASP A 155 16.84 -7.62 -4.54
N PHE A 156 16.07 -7.70 -3.45
CA PHE A 156 16.37 -7.02 -2.19
C PHE A 156 16.94 -7.97 -1.11
N SER A 157 17.25 -9.22 -1.47
CA SER A 157 17.65 -10.26 -0.50
C SER A 157 18.92 -9.92 0.29
N GLN A 158 19.76 -9.01 -0.21
CA GLN A 158 20.97 -8.55 0.47
C GLN A 158 20.77 -7.30 1.34
N HIS A 159 19.56 -6.73 1.35
CA HIS A 159 19.25 -5.57 2.17
C HIS A 159 19.27 -5.95 3.67
N PRO A 160 19.91 -5.17 4.57
CA PRO A 160 20.06 -5.53 5.99
C PRO A 160 18.73 -5.76 6.73
N ARG A 161 17.67 -5.09 6.29
CA ARG A 161 16.33 -5.19 6.89
C ARG A 161 15.36 -6.06 6.08
N PHE A 162 15.84 -6.77 5.06
CA PHE A 162 15.04 -7.70 4.28
C PHE A 162 14.60 -8.89 5.15
N VAL A 163 13.31 -9.24 5.05
CA VAL A 163 12.71 -10.36 5.79
C VAL A 163 12.40 -11.52 4.88
N GLU A 164 11.61 -11.28 3.84
CA GLU A 164 11.21 -12.31 2.88
C GLU A 164 10.76 -11.71 1.55
N HIS A 165 10.68 -12.58 0.55
CA HIS A 165 10.14 -12.28 -0.76
C HIS A 165 9.03 -13.26 -1.10
N ARG A 166 7.96 -12.76 -1.67
CA ARG A 166 6.85 -13.55 -2.21
C ARG A 166 6.57 -13.13 -3.65
N HIS A 167 6.18 -14.09 -4.49
CA HIS A 167 5.71 -13.74 -5.81
C HIS A 167 4.41 -14.48 -6.15
N TYR A 168 3.54 -13.80 -6.87
CA TYR A 168 2.24 -14.30 -7.31
C TYR A 168 2.04 -13.88 -8.77
N GLY A 169 2.26 -14.84 -9.69
CA GLY A 169 2.34 -14.52 -11.11
C GLY A 169 3.51 -13.60 -11.42
N SER A 170 3.25 -12.44 -12.03
CA SER A 170 4.26 -11.42 -12.34
C SER A 170 4.49 -10.40 -11.22
N VAL A 171 3.73 -10.50 -10.13
CA VAL A 171 3.80 -9.58 -8.99
C VAL A 171 4.78 -10.10 -7.96
N ASN A 172 5.72 -9.27 -7.53
CA ASN A 172 6.68 -9.58 -6.49
C ASN A 172 6.49 -8.64 -5.31
N PHE A 173 6.53 -9.19 -4.10
CA PHE A 173 6.51 -8.44 -2.85
C PHE A 173 7.78 -8.74 -2.07
N SER A 174 8.53 -7.70 -1.72
CA SER A 174 9.64 -7.78 -0.77
C SER A 174 9.25 -7.12 0.55
N PHE A 175 9.56 -7.79 1.66
CA PHE A 175 9.16 -7.43 3.02
C PHE A 175 10.37 -6.98 3.82
N PHE A 176 10.22 -5.90 4.58
CA PHE A 176 11.29 -5.30 5.39
C PHE A 176 10.76 -4.96 6.79
N GLN A 177 11.61 -5.17 7.78
CA GLN A 177 11.33 -4.79 9.18
C GLN A 177 12.45 -3.98 9.81
#